data_0f54349736247f4a5c95c7e334bc42cb
#
_entry.id   0f54349736247f4a5c95c7e334bc42cb
#
_cell.length_a   1.000
_cell.length_b   1.000
_cell.length_c   1.000
_cell.angle_alpha   90.00
_cell.angle_beta   90.00
_cell.angle_gamma   90.00
#
_symmetry.space_group_name_H-M   'P 1'
#
loop_
_entity.id
_entity.type
_entity.pdbx_description
1 polymer ?
#
loop_
_entity_poly.entity_id
_entity_poly.type
_entity_poly.pdbx_seq_one_letter_code
_entity_poly.pdbx_strand_id
1 'polypeptide(L)'
;LLHCHDQFLTGRDNEVDKILGLEIGADDYITKPFNPRELTIRARNLLSRSMSTNAVQEEKRSVEKYVFNGWVLDINSRSLVSPAGEGYKLPRSEFRALLHFCENPGKIQTRADLLKKMTGRELKPHDRTLDVTIRRIRKHFESVSGTPEIIATIHGEGYRFCGDLED
;
A
#
# COMPACT_ATOMS: atom_id res chain seq x y z
N LEU A 1 -20.60 0.55 12.72
CA LEU A 1 -19.80 1.62 12.12
C LEU A 1 -19.32 1.16 10.76
N LEU A 2 -19.96 1.68 9.73
CA LEU A 2 -19.56 1.49 8.35
C LEU A 2 -18.21 2.16 8.13
N HIS A 3 -17.15 1.36 8.06
CA HIS A 3 -15.89 1.82 7.48
C HIS A 3 -16.13 1.98 5.98
N CYS A 4 -16.44 3.20 5.56
CA CYS A 4 -16.47 3.52 4.14
C CYS A 4 -15.06 3.33 3.58
N HIS A 5 -14.89 2.30 2.78
CA HIS A 5 -13.72 2.22 1.92
C HIS A 5 -13.86 3.33 0.88
N ASP A 6 -12.92 4.26 0.90
CA ASP A 6 -12.94 5.38 -0.01
C ASP A 6 -12.71 4.88 -1.45
N GLN A 7 -13.77 4.93 -2.23
CA GLN A 7 -13.73 4.74 -3.68
C GLN A 7 -14.06 6.05 -4.37
N PHE A 8 -13.22 6.46 -5.30
CA PHE A 8 -13.47 7.62 -6.13
C PHE A 8 -13.89 7.19 -7.53
N LEU A 9 -15.05 7.68 -7.95
CA LEU A 9 -15.52 7.62 -9.33
C LEU A 9 -15.20 8.95 -10.01
N THR A 10 -14.45 8.89 -11.09
CA THR A 10 -14.10 10.09 -11.84
C THR A 10 -14.50 9.98 -13.31
N GLY A 11 -14.94 11.09 -13.86
CA GLY A 11 -15.25 11.23 -15.29
C GLY A 11 -14.05 11.63 -16.15
N ARG A 12 -12.87 11.81 -15.55
CA ARG A 12 -11.65 12.25 -16.24
C ARG A 12 -10.61 11.14 -16.24
N ASP A 13 -10.15 10.77 -17.41
CA ASP A 13 -9.06 9.82 -17.62
C ASP A 13 -7.68 10.49 -17.56
N ASN A 14 -7.56 11.57 -16.83
CA ASN A 14 -6.31 12.29 -16.68
C ASN A 14 -5.47 11.66 -15.58
N GLU A 15 -4.21 11.38 -15.86
CA GLU A 15 -3.28 10.85 -14.88
C GLU A 15 -3.06 11.77 -13.67
N VAL A 16 -3.16 13.07 -13.88
CA VAL A 16 -3.07 14.05 -12.80
C VAL A 16 -4.20 13.83 -11.79
N ASP A 17 -5.42 13.58 -12.27
CA ASP A 17 -6.56 13.30 -11.40
C ASP A 17 -6.42 11.97 -10.66
N LYS A 18 -5.82 10.94 -11.30
CA LYS A 18 -5.47 9.66 -10.67
C LYS A 18 -4.44 9.82 -9.56
N ILE A 19 -3.40 10.61 -9.81
CA ILE A 19 -2.38 10.92 -8.82
C ILE A 19 -3.00 11.69 -7.64
N LEU A 20 -3.85 12.65 -7.92
CA LEU A 20 -4.55 13.43 -6.91
C LEU A 20 -5.46 12.54 -6.04
N GLY A 21 -6.21 11.62 -6.65
CA GLY A 21 -7.02 10.63 -5.94
C GLY A 21 -6.19 9.72 -5.03
N LEU A 22 -5.02 9.28 -5.48
CA LEU A 22 -4.08 8.51 -4.68
C LEU A 22 -3.45 9.35 -3.55
N GLU A 23 -3.18 10.64 -3.78
CA GLU A 23 -2.63 11.55 -2.79
C GLU A 23 -3.59 11.81 -1.62
N ILE A 24 -4.89 11.86 -1.86
CA ILE A 24 -5.90 12.01 -0.81
C ILE A 24 -6.27 10.68 -0.12
N GLY A 25 -5.62 9.59 -0.50
CA GLY A 25 -5.71 8.31 0.20
C GLY A 25 -6.89 7.42 -0.20
N ALA A 26 -7.38 7.53 -1.44
CA ALA A 26 -8.39 6.62 -1.96
C ALA A 26 -7.91 5.16 -1.95
N ASP A 27 -8.76 4.24 -1.48
CA ASP A 27 -8.47 2.81 -1.45
C ASP A 27 -8.49 2.20 -2.85
N ASP A 28 -9.31 2.72 -3.74
CA ASP A 28 -9.41 2.30 -5.12
C ASP A 28 -9.81 3.46 -6.04
N TYR A 29 -9.55 3.32 -7.32
CA TYR A 29 -9.74 4.37 -8.30
C TYR A 29 -10.35 3.82 -9.57
N ILE A 30 -11.55 4.29 -9.91
CA ILE A 30 -12.29 3.87 -11.08
C ILE A 30 -12.57 5.09 -11.97
N THR A 31 -12.13 5.04 -13.22
CA THR A 31 -12.36 6.08 -14.21
C THR A 31 -13.59 5.78 -15.05
N LYS A 32 -14.32 6.83 -15.46
CA LYS A 32 -15.43 6.72 -16.42
C LYS A 32 -14.91 6.73 -17.86
N PRO A 33 -15.50 5.99 -18.81
CA PRO A 33 -16.59 5.04 -18.63
C PRO A 33 -16.15 3.76 -17.92
N PHE A 34 -16.95 3.25 -17.00
CA PHE A 34 -16.65 2.05 -16.23
C PHE A 34 -17.58 0.90 -16.61
N ASN A 35 -17.09 -0.33 -16.49
CA ASN A 35 -17.91 -1.51 -16.68
C ASN A 35 -18.70 -1.81 -15.39
N PRO A 36 -20.04 -1.92 -15.44
CA PRO A 36 -20.85 -2.24 -14.27
C PRO A 36 -20.43 -3.55 -13.57
N ARG A 37 -19.92 -4.52 -14.31
CA ARG A 37 -19.41 -5.77 -13.74
C ARG A 37 -18.15 -5.54 -12.90
N GLU A 38 -17.27 -4.66 -13.34
CA GLU A 38 -16.07 -4.30 -12.59
C GLU A 38 -16.42 -3.66 -11.25
N LEU A 39 -17.38 -2.75 -11.25
CA LEU A 39 -17.87 -2.12 -10.03
C LEU A 39 -18.48 -3.16 -9.06
N THR A 40 -19.27 -4.08 -9.58
CA THR A 40 -19.88 -5.16 -8.79
C THR A 40 -18.82 -6.10 -8.19
N ILE A 41 -17.80 -6.48 -8.95
CA ILE A 41 -16.72 -7.33 -8.48
C ILE A 41 -15.92 -6.62 -7.39
N ARG A 42 -15.61 -5.35 -7.57
CA ARG A 42 -14.88 -4.57 -6.57
C ARG A 42 -15.69 -4.37 -5.29
N ALA A 43 -16.96 -4.08 -5.40
CA ALA A 43 -17.88 -3.99 -4.25
C ALA A 43 -18.01 -5.33 -3.51
N ARG A 44 -18.11 -6.45 -4.22
CA ARG A 44 -18.15 -7.79 -3.64
C ARG A 44 -16.86 -8.13 -2.91
N ASN A 45 -15.71 -7.79 -3.49
CA ASN A 45 -14.40 -8.02 -2.87
C ASN A 45 -14.22 -7.19 -1.59
N LEU A 46 -14.72 -5.97 -1.57
CA LEU A 46 -14.71 -5.14 -0.36
C LEU A 46 -15.62 -5.72 0.74
N LEU A 47 -16.81 -6.18 0.38
CA LEU A 47 -17.74 -6.81 1.31
C LEU A 47 -17.20 -8.14 1.87
N SER A 48 -16.60 -8.99 1.03
CA SER A 48 -16.02 -10.25 1.47
C SER A 48 -14.86 -10.07 2.46
N ARG A 49 -14.10 -8.99 2.33
CA ARG A 49 -13.04 -8.64 3.29
C ARG A 49 -13.57 -8.19 4.65
N SER A 50 -14.75 -7.56 4.68
CA SER A 50 -15.37 -7.14 5.94
C SER A 50 -16.09 -8.26 6.68
N MET A 51 -16.43 -9.36 6.01
CA MET A 51 -17.15 -10.51 6.58
C MET A 51 -16.24 -11.68 7.01
N SER A 52 -14.94 -11.62 6.75
CA SER A 52 -13.98 -12.70 7.05
C SER A 52 -13.51 -12.71 8.50
N THR A 53 -14.43 -12.65 9.45
CA THR A 53 -14.06 -12.80 10.87
C THR A 53 -14.21 -14.24 11.39
N ASN A 54 -14.76 -15.17 10.60
CA ASN A 54 -14.89 -16.57 11.03
C ASN A 54 -14.85 -17.52 9.83
N ALA A 55 -13.67 -17.92 9.40
CA ALA A 55 -13.52 -19.18 8.67
C ALA A 55 -12.22 -19.84 9.11
N VAL A 56 -12.36 -20.81 9.99
CA VAL A 56 -11.35 -21.85 10.22
C VAL A 56 -11.22 -22.63 8.93
N GLN A 57 -10.18 -22.36 8.15
CA GLN A 57 -9.64 -23.31 7.19
C GLN A 57 -8.13 -23.24 7.27
N GLU A 58 -7.60 -24.29 7.82
CA GLU A 58 -6.20 -24.67 7.76
C GLU A 58 -5.77 -24.81 6.30
N GLU A 59 -4.47 -24.51 6.09
CA GLU A 59 -3.67 -24.75 4.89
C GLU A 59 -3.56 -23.59 3.89
N LYS A 60 -2.90 -22.61 4.35
CA LYS A 60 -1.74 -21.89 3.81
C LYS A 60 -1.41 -20.90 4.90
N ARG A 61 -0.25 -20.99 5.50
CA ARG A 61 0.28 -19.92 6.33
C ARG A 61 0.41 -18.67 5.46
N SER A 62 -0.71 -18.01 5.22
CA SER A 62 -0.70 -16.65 4.71
C SER A 62 -0.03 -15.83 5.81
N VAL A 63 1.09 -15.24 5.50
CA VAL A 63 1.71 -14.27 6.39
C VAL A 63 0.65 -13.20 6.66
N GLU A 64 0.12 -13.16 7.88
CA GLU A 64 -0.93 -12.21 8.23
C GLU A 64 -0.35 -10.87 8.67
N LYS A 65 0.90 -10.87 9.09
CA LYS A 65 1.61 -9.70 9.60
C LYS A 65 3.09 -9.78 9.26
N TYR A 66 3.68 -8.62 8.98
CA TYR A 66 5.12 -8.44 8.95
C TYR A 66 5.53 -7.58 10.14
N VAL A 67 6.51 -8.02 10.90
CA VAL A 67 7.07 -7.25 12.01
C VAL A 67 8.49 -6.83 11.65
N PHE A 68 8.82 -5.56 11.77
CA PHE A 68 10.14 -5.03 11.47
C PHE A 68 10.44 -3.80 12.35
N ASN A 69 11.58 -3.80 13.00
CA ASN A 69 12.01 -2.71 13.87
C ASN A 69 10.92 -2.23 14.87
N GLY A 70 10.11 -3.14 15.37
CA GLY A 70 8.98 -2.84 16.26
C GLY A 70 7.70 -2.34 15.56
N TRP A 71 7.74 -2.14 14.25
CA TRP A 71 6.56 -1.84 13.45
C TRP A 71 5.84 -3.12 13.03
N VAL A 72 4.53 -3.07 12.94
CA VAL A 72 3.69 -4.20 12.50
C VAL A 72 2.86 -3.78 11.30
N LEU A 73 3.08 -4.44 10.17
CA LEU A 73 2.23 -4.32 8.98
C LEU A 73 1.19 -5.44 9.01
N ASP A 74 -0.05 -5.12 9.28
CA ASP A 74 -1.17 -6.06 9.25
C ASP A 74 -1.77 -6.12 7.84
N ILE A 75 -1.72 -7.28 7.23
CA ILE A 75 -2.17 -7.49 5.85
C ILE A 75 -3.70 -7.46 5.77
N ASN A 76 -4.39 -8.02 6.76
CA ASN A 76 -5.84 -8.14 6.74
C ASN A 76 -6.52 -6.78 6.92
N SER A 77 -6.07 -5.99 7.88
CA SER A 77 -6.59 -4.65 8.15
C SER A 77 -5.97 -3.56 7.27
N ARG A 78 -4.90 -3.86 6.55
CA ARG A 78 -4.09 -2.89 5.78
C ARG A 78 -3.65 -1.72 6.64
N SER A 79 -3.23 -2.01 7.84
CA SER A 79 -2.77 -1.03 8.81
C SER A 79 -1.31 -1.21 9.18
N LEU A 80 -0.69 -0.12 9.52
CA LEU A 80 0.67 -0.07 10.07
C LEU A 80 0.57 0.36 11.53
N VAL A 81 1.14 -0.42 12.42
CA VAL A 81 1.18 -0.12 13.86
C VAL A 81 2.58 0.24 14.26
N SER A 82 2.73 1.37 14.94
CA SER A 82 4.02 1.84 15.45
C SER A 82 4.47 1.05 16.67
N PRO A 83 5.76 1.09 17.03
CA PRO A 83 6.25 0.52 18.29
C PRO A 83 5.57 1.08 19.55
N ALA A 84 5.01 2.29 19.45
CA ALA A 84 4.23 2.92 20.53
C ALA A 84 2.78 2.42 20.60
N GLY A 85 2.33 1.60 19.65
CA GLY A 85 0.97 1.08 19.58
C GLY A 85 -0.01 1.96 18.77
N GLU A 86 0.47 3.00 18.10
CA GLU A 86 -0.36 3.82 17.23
C GLU A 86 -0.62 3.14 15.90
N GLY A 87 -1.90 3.02 15.53
CA GLY A 87 -2.33 2.40 14.28
C GLY A 87 -2.61 3.42 13.19
N TYR A 88 -2.04 3.20 12.02
CA TYR A 88 -2.27 4.00 10.81
C TYR A 88 -2.90 3.14 9.73
N LYS A 89 -4.08 3.50 9.26
CA LYS A 89 -4.69 2.85 8.11
C LYS A 89 -4.00 3.33 6.84
N LEU A 90 -3.42 2.40 6.08
CA LEU A 90 -2.67 2.74 4.88
C LEU A 90 -3.59 2.83 3.66
N PRO A 91 -3.45 3.87 2.83
CA PRO A 91 -4.01 3.87 1.48
C PRO A 91 -3.47 2.68 0.67
N ARG A 92 -4.24 2.25 -0.32
CA ARG A 92 -3.90 1.07 -1.13
C ARG A 92 -2.50 1.13 -1.75
N SER A 93 -2.10 2.28 -2.25
CA SER A 93 -0.77 2.47 -2.86
C SER A 93 0.36 2.32 -1.85
N GLU A 94 0.23 2.93 -0.68
CA GLU A 94 1.21 2.83 0.40
C GLU A 94 1.29 1.40 0.94
N PHE A 95 0.15 0.76 1.15
CA PHE A 95 0.08 -0.63 1.60
C PHE A 95 0.76 -1.58 0.62
N ARG A 96 0.45 -1.48 -0.68
CA ARG A 96 1.04 -2.34 -1.71
C ARG A 96 2.55 -2.15 -1.84
N ALA A 97 3.01 -0.89 -1.78
CA ALA A 97 4.43 -0.60 -1.81
C ALA A 97 5.15 -1.21 -0.61
N LEU A 98 4.62 -1.00 0.59
CA LEU A 98 5.22 -1.51 1.82
C LEU A 98 5.18 -3.04 1.89
N LEU A 99 4.07 -3.66 1.50
CA LEU A 99 3.96 -5.11 1.39
C LEU A 99 5.03 -5.69 0.46
N HIS A 100 5.20 -5.09 -0.72
CA HIS A 100 6.20 -5.53 -1.69
C HIS A 100 7.64 -5.42 -1.15
N PHE A 101 7.91 -4.39 -0.35
CA PHE A 101 9.19 -4.27 0.35
C PHE A 101 9.39 -5.37 1.39
N CYS A 102 8.38 -5.69 2.18
CA CYS A 102 8.45 -6.76 3.18
C CYS A 102 8.61 -8.15 2.54
N GLU A 103 8.02 -8.37 1.38
CA GLU A 103 8.18 -9.61 0.61
C GLU A 103 9.58 -9.76 -0.03
N ASN A 104 10.31 -8.66 -0.17
CA ASN A 104 11.63 -8.62 -0.81
C ASN A 104 12.66 -7.84 0.03
N PRO A 105 12.90 -8.25 1.27
CA PRO A 105 13.81 -7.53 2.16
C PRO A 105 15.23 -7.48 1.61
N GLY A 106 15.89 -6.34 1.75
CA GLY A 106 17.27 -6.13 1.34
C GLY A 106 17.51 -6.07 -0.17
N LYS A 107 16.52 -6.37 -0.99
CA LYS A 107 16.65 -6.28 -2.45
C LYS A 107 16.35 -4.86 -2.94
N ILE A 108 17.11 -4.43 -3.95
CA ILE A 108 16.84 -3.18 -4.63
C ILE A 108 15.62 -3.37 -5.53
N GLN A 109 14.62 -2.54 -5.32
CA GLN A 109 13.41 -2.51 -6.12
C GLN A 109 13.48 -1.33 -7.10
N THR A 110 13.38 -1.62 -8.38
CA THR A 110 13.41 -0.56 -9.39
C THR A 110 12.16 0.31 -9.31
N ARG A 111 12.27 1.54 -9.75
CA ARG A 111 11.12 2.47 -9.78
C ARG A 111 9.97 1.92 -10.61
N ALA A 112 10.28 1.28 -11.75
CA ALA A 112 9.29 0.68 -12.63
C ALA A 112 8.56 -0.49 -11.97
N ASP A 113 9.28 -1.39 -11.32
CA ASP A 113 8.71 -2.55 -10.64
C ASP A 113 7.80 -2.14 -9.47
N LEU A 114 8.28 -1.21 -8.63
CA LEU A 114 7.50 -0.69 -7.52
C LEU A 114 6.21 -0.02 -8.00
N LEU A 115 6.30 0.84 -9.02
CA LEU A 115 5.11 1.50 -9.56
C LEU A 115 4.12 0.51 -10.13
N LYS A 116 4.60 -0.49 -10.87
CA LYS A 116 3.78 -1.54 -11.45
C LYS A 116 3.08 -2.38 -10.36
N LYS A 117 3.80 -2.76 -9.31
CA LYS A 117 3.22 -3.48 -8.17
C LYS A 117 2.20 -2.65 -7.39
N MET A 118 2.48 -1.36 -7.26
CA MET A 118 1.66 -0.43 -6.51
C MET A 118 0.36 -0.06 -7.24
N THR A 119 0.44 0.20 -8.55
CA THR A 119 -0.65 0.77 -9.36
C THR A 119 -1.12 -0.11 -10.50
N GLY A 120 -0.35 -1.11 -10.90
CA GLY A 120 -0.61 -1.95 -12.09
C GLY A 120 -0.27 -1.31 -13.43
N ARG A 121 0.28 -0.09 -13.44
CA ARG A 121 0.65 0.63 -14.66
C ARG A 121 2.15 0.78 -14.82
N GLU A 122 2.58 1.06 -16.04
CA GLU A 122 3.98 1.30 -16.37
C GLU A 122 4.44 2.70 -15.95
N LEU A 123 5.74 2.82 -15.66
CA LEU A 123 6.38 4.10 -15.33
C LEU A 123 6.43 5.01 -16.56
N LYS A 124 5.94 6.23 -16.41
CA LYS A 124 6.03 7.27 -17.43
C LYS A 124 7.09 8.31 -17.09
N PRO A 125 7.62 9.04 -18.09
CA PRO A 125 8.49 10.17 -17.84
C PRO A 125 7.82 11.18 -16.90
N HIS A 126 8.59 11.70 -15.95
CA HIS A 126 8.12 12.67 -14.94
C HIS A 126 7.01 12.17 -13.99
N ASP A 127 6.82 10.87 -13.90
CA ASP A 127 5.86 10.27 -12.97
C ASP A 127 6.39 10.36 -11.53
N ARG A 128 5.70 11.11 -10.68
CA ARG A 128 6.06 11.33 -9.28
C ARG A 128 5.23 10.51 -8.28
N THR A 129 4.32 9.68 -8.76
CA THR A 129 3.42 8.89 -7.91
C THR A 129 4.20 8.04 -6.90
N LEU A 130 5.25 7.38 -7.37
CA LEU A 130 6.10 6.56 -6.50
C LEU A 130 6.81 7.40 -5.44
N ASP A 131 7.43 8.52 -5.84
CA ASP A 131 8.18 9.37 -4.92
C ASP A 131 7.28 9.94 -3.81
N VAL A 132 6.08 10.37 -4.17
CA VAL A 132 5.07 10.84 -3.22
C VAL A 132 4.66 9.73 -2.25
N THR A 133 4.42 8.52 -2.75
CA THR A 133 4.05 7.36 -1.94
C THR A 133 5.16 6.97 -0.96
N ILE A 134 6.40 6.89 -1.44
CA ILE A 134 7.57 6.59 -0.59
C ILE A 134 7.76 7.65 0.49
N ARG A 135 7.61 8.94 0.13
CA ARG A 135 7.69 10.03 1.09
C ARG A 135 6.63 9.92 2.19
N ARG A 136 5.40 9.55 1.84
CA ARG A 136 4.32 9.35 2.81
C ARG A 136 4.58 8.17 3.74
N ILE A 137 5.05 7.06 3.21
CA ILE A 137 5.43 5.89 4.01
C ILE A 137 6.55 6.27 5.00
N ARG A 138 7.60 6.95 4.54
CA ARG A 138 8.70 7.43 5.39
C ARG A 138 8.21 8.34 6.52
N LYS A 139 7.23 9.18 6.23
CA LYS A 139 6.65 10.09 7.21
C LYS A 139 6.02 9.37 8.41
N HIS A 140 5.43 8.20 8.20
CA HIS A 140 4.94 7.37 9.30
C HIS A 140 6.11 6.93 10.21
N PHE A 141 7.22 6.49 9.63
CA PHE A 141 8.39 6.06 10.40
C PHE A 141 9.09 7.21 11.13
N GLU A 142 9.13 8.38 10.54
CA GLU A 142 9.70 9.60 11.15
C GLU A 142 8.93 10.08 12.39
N SER A 143 7.68 9.66 12.54
CA SER A 143 6.88 10.00 13.72
C SER A 143 7.41 9.39 15.02
N VAL A 144 8.24 8.34 14.91
CA VAL A 144 8.87 7.67 16.05
C VAL A 144 10.35 8.00 16.11
N SER A 145 10.75 8.69 17.17
CA SER A 145 12.16 9.07 17.39
C SER A 145 13.07 7.84 17.50
N GLY A 146 14.20 7.89 16.82
CA GLY A 146 15.19 6.81 16.87
C GLY A 146 14.92 5.65 15.91
N THR A 147 13.89 5.74 15.08
CA THR A 147 13.65 4.75 14.02
C THR A 147 14.78 4.82 12.98
N PRO A 148 15.47 3.70 12.69
CA PRO A 148 16.47 3.67 11.62
C PRO A 148 15.82 3.89 10.25
N GLU A 149 16.61 4.19 9.24
CA GLU A 149 16.12 4.31 7.86
C GLU A 149 15.57 2.96 7.37
N ILE A 150 14.26 2.84 7.25
CA ILE A 150 13.57 1.59 6.85
C ILE A 150 13.52 1.45 5.33
N ILE A 151 13.40 2.55 4.59
CA ILE A 151 13.41 2.56 3.13
C ILE A 151 14.52 3.49 2.66
N ALA A 152 15.58 2.92 2.12
CA ALA A 152 16.69 3.65 1.56
C ALA A 152 16.48 3.96 0.08
N THR A 153 16.94 5.14 -0.36
CA THR A 153 17.02 5.51 -1.76
C THR A 153 18.39 5.06 -2.32
N ILE A 154 18.37 4.26 -3.37
CA ILE A 154 19.58 3.86 -4.09
C ILE A 154 19.62 4.65 -5.39
N HIS A 155 20.49 5.66 -5.43
CA HIS A 155 20.58 6.58 -6.56
C HIS A 155 20.83 5.85 -7.89
N GLY A 156 20.01 6.17 -8.89
CA GLY A 156 20.07 5.56 -10.21
C GLY A 156 19.47 4.16 -10.34
N GLU A 157 19.10 3.51 -9.24
CA GLU A 157 18.58 2.14 -9.24
C GLU A 157 17.13 2.03 -8.71
N GLY A 158 16.83 2.65 -7.57
CA GLY A 158 15.49 2.61 -7.00
C GLY A 158 15.48 2.73 -5.49
N TYR A 159 14.78 1.81 -4.82
CA TYR A 159 14.61 1.80 -3.37
C TYR A 159 14.92 0.42 -2.80
N ARG A 160 15.37 0.39 -1.55
CA ARG A 160 15.66 -0.84 -0.82
C ARG A 160 15.02 -0.81 0.56
N PHE A 161 14.41 -1.91 0.95
CA PHE A 161 13.91 -2.10 2.30
C PHE A 161 15.06 -2.53 3.22
N CYS A 162 15.27 -1.75 4.28
CA CYS A 162 16.34 -1.95 5.27
C CYS A 162 15.79 -2.33 6.65
N GLY A 163 14.47 -2.55 6.77
CA GLY A 163 13.87 -3.01 8.01
C GLY A 163 14.29 -4.42 8.37
N ASP A 164 14.61 -4.65 9.64
CA ASP A 164 14.89 -5.97 10.17
C ASP A 164 13.57 -6.73 10.39
N LEU A 165 13.26 -7.65 9.48
CA LEU A 165 12.08 -8.49 9.60
C LEU A 165 12.27 -9.52 10.71
N GLU A 166 11.29 -9.59 11.59
CA GLU A 166 11.21 -10.59 12.64
C GLU A 166 10.42 -11.80 12.11
N ASP A 167 10.94 -13.00 12.34
CA ASP A 167 10.31 -14.28 11.96
C ASP A 167 9.10 -14.62 12.86
#